data_c05be8842f98bf312325b62f273a1c4d
#
_entry.id   c05be8842f98bf312325b62f273a1c4d
#
_cell.length_a   1.000
_cell.length_b   1.000
_cell.length_c   1.000
_cell.angle_alpha   90.00
_cell.angle_beta   90.00
_cell.angle_gamma   90.00
#
_symmetry.space_group_name_H-M   'P 1'
#
loop_
_entity.id
_entity.type
_entity.pdbx_description
1 polymer ?
#
loop_
_entity_poly.entity_id
_entity_poly.type
_entity_poly.pdbx_seq_one_letter_code
_entity_poly.pdbx_strand_id
1 'polypeptide(L)'
;QRQMCIRDSQHYKHPEKIVVTGTPVRGDFFRQTREQARQKLGLTDDRPLAVSFWGSLGARFMNEHMLDFFRLEARDGMPFHHIHAAGKGSWDAMRQTLEAEQLTKAPGLDVREYIYDMADVMRAADLVICRAGASTVSELTALAVPAVIVPSPYVTNNHQEKNARILEKHGGARVILEKDATGEALYRAAGEILRSPELRRSMSAGMAELGIPDATERIYRTVMALRK
;
A
#
# COMPACT_ATOMS: atom_id res chain seq x y z
N GLN A 1 -10.98 -20.04 -9.73
CA GLN A 1 -10.49 -19.93 -8.36
C GLN A 1 -10.59 -18.47 -7.93
N ARG A 2 -11.43 -18.19 -6.96
CA ARG A 2 -11.52 -16.84 -6.37
C ARG A 2 -10.48 -16.80 -5.25
N GLN A 3 -9.41 -16.08 -5.47
CA GLN A 3 -8.49 -15.70 -4.41
C GLN A 3 -9.22 -14.68 -3.53
N MET A 4 -9.76 -15.11 -2.44
CA MET A 4 -10.42 -14.28 -1.46
C MET A 4 -9.57 -14.21 -0.19
N CYS A 5 -9.63 -13.06 0.44
CA CYS A 5 -8.72 -12.59 1.49
C CYS A 5 -8.70 -13.39 2.77
N ILE A 6 -7.67 -13.19 3.42
CA ILE A 6 -7.03 -13.60 4.67
C ILE A 6 -7.88 -14.36 5.70
N ARG A 7 -9.22 -14.27 5.77
CA ARG A 7 -10.07 -14.96 6.78
C ARG A 7 -11.50 -15.28 6.33
N ASP A 8 -11.72 -15.53 5.04
CA ASP A 8 -13.08 -15.86 4.52
C ASP A 8 -13.54 -17.30 4.78
N SER A 9 -12.80 -18.09 5.55
CA SER A 9 -13.12 -19.50 5.81
C SER A 9 -14.54 -19.69 6.38
N GLN A 10 -15.04 -18.73 7.14
CA GLN A 10 -16.39 -18.78 7.74
C GLN A 10 -17.54 -18.69 6.73
N HIS A 11 -17.28 -18.24 5.50
CA HIS A 11 -18.29 -18.07 4.46
C HIS A 11 -18.39 -19.24 3.46
N TYR A 12 -17.63 -20.30 3.68
CA TYR A 12 -17.67 -21.51 2.84
C TYR A 12 -18.55 -22.58 3.42
N LYS A 13 -19.14 -23.44 2.54
CA LYS A 13 -20.02 -24.55 2.94
C LYS A 13 -19.33 -25.58 3.84
N HIS A 14 -18.00 -25.70 3.73
CA HIS A 14 -17.18 -26.68 4.45
C HIS A 14 -15.95 -25.98 5.06
N PRO A 15 -16.12 -25.13 6.09
CA PRO A 15 -15.01 -24.38 6.70
C PRO A 15 -13.93 -25.28 7.31
N GLU A 16 -14.29 -26.49 7.74
CA GLU A 16 -13.37 -27.50 8.29
C GLU A 16 -12.36 -28.06 7.27
N LYS A 17 -12.62 -27.88 5.96
CA LYS A 17 -11.74 -28.30 4.87
C LYS A 17 -10.84 -27.18 4.36
N ILE A 18 -10.92 -25.99 4.95
CA ILE A 18 -10.17 -24.83 4.50
C ILE A 18 -8.88 -24.70 5.29
N VAL A 19 -7.78 -24.61 4.57
CA VAL A 19 -6.47 -24.28 5.13
C VAL A 19 -6.13 -22.84 4.75
N VAL A 20 -5.99 -21.97 5.75
CA VAL A 20 -5.57 -20.58 5.54
C VAL A 20 -4.06 -20.55 5.35
N THR A 21 -3.63 -20.40 4.12
CA THR A 21 -2.21 -20.36 3.75
C THR A 21 -1.65 -18.96 3.58
N GLY A 22 -2.51 -17.95 3.42
CA GLY A 22 -2.13 -16.62 2.99
C GLY A 22 -1.89 -16.55 1.46
N THR A 23 -1.59 -15.35 0.97
CA THR A 23 -1.17 -15.11 -0.41
C THR A 23 0.34 -15.02 -0.47
N PRO A 24 1.03 -15.73 -1.36
CA PRO A 24 2.48 -15.64 -1.49
C PRO A 24 2.94 -14.19 -1.76
N VAL A 25 3.91 -13.76 -0.99
CA VAL A 25 4.64 -12.52 -1.22
C VAL A 25 5.98 -12.86 -1.84
N ARG A 26 6.42 -12.07 -2.82
CA ARG A 26 7.69 -12.30 -3.50
C ARG A 26 8.87 -12.23 -2.51
N GLY A 27 9.82 -13.14 -2.62
CA GLY A 27 10.95 -13.24 -1.70
C GLY A 27 11.91 -12.03 -1.76
N ASP A 28 11.88 -11.24 -2.84
CA ASP A 28 12.70 -10.04 -2.97
C ASP A 28 12.32 -8.92 -1.96
N PHE A 29 11.09 -8.90 -1.46
CA PHE A 29 10.66 -7.99 -0.39
C PHE A 29 11.41 -8.19 0.94
N PHE A 30 12.02 -9.35 1.14
CA PHE A 30 12.69 -9.71 2.40
C PHE A 30 14.23 -9.78 2.28
N ARG A 31 14.80 -9.44 1.09
CA ARG A 31 16.24 -9.58 0.84
C ARG A 31 17.11 -8.53 1.50
N GLN A 32 16.55 -7.42 1.90
CA GLN A 32 17.29 -6.30 2.46
C GLN A 32 16.61 -5.69 3.67
N THR A 33 17.39 -4.97 4.48
CA THR A 33 16.85 -4.20 5.59
C THR A 33 16.19 -2.92 5.09
N ARG A 34 15.44 -2.26 5.95
CA ARG A 34 14.83 -0.97 5.64
C ARG A 34 15.89 0.11 5.36
N GLU A 35 16.96 0.11 6.12
CA GLU A 35 18.09 1.06 5.98
C GLU A 35 18.76 0.89 4.61
N GLN A 36 19.03 -0.36 4.20
CA GLN A 36 19.57 -0.67 2.87
C GLN A 36 18.64 -0.20 1.74
N ALA A 37 17.34 -0.40 1.90
CA ALA A 37 16.35 0.06 0.94
C ALA A 37 16.32 1.59 0.84
N ARG A 38 16.33 2.32 1.96
CA ARG A 38 16.40 3.78 1.99
C ARG A 38 17.68 4.30 1.33
N GLN A 39 18.83 3.70 1.64
CA GLN A 39 20.10 4.07 1.02
C GLN A 39 20.07 3.89 -0.50
N LYS A 40 19.54 2.77 -0.99
CA LYS A 40 19.41 2.46 -2.42
C LYS A 40 18.52 3.45 -3.16
N LEU A 41 17.48 3.95 -2.48
CA LEU A 41 16.57 4.99 -3.00
C LEU A 41 17.12 6.41 -2.86
N GLY A 42 18.31 6.60 -2.29
CA GLY A 42 18.91 7.91 -2.07
C GLY A 42 18.23 8.75 -0.98
N LEU A 43 17.49 8.13 -0.08
CA LEU A 43 16.82 8.79 1.05
C LEU A 43 17.82 8.97 2.20
N THR A 44 18.51 10.11 2.19
CA THR A 44 19.65 10.36 3.09
C THR A 44 19.31 11.16 4.35
N ASP A 45 18.10 11.72 4.41
CA ASP A 45 17.59 12.45 5.57
C ASP A 45 16.58 11.62 6.37
N ASP A 46 16.14 12.14 7.53
CA ASP A 46 15.25 11.44 8.45
C ASP A 46 13.75 11.61 8.12
N ARG A 47 13.42 12.32 7.03
CA ARG A 47 12.02 12.47 6.63
C ARG A 47 11.41 11.09 6.33
N PRO A 48 10.19 10.83 6.80
CA PRO A 48 9.51 9.59 6.48
C PRO A 48 9.19 9.47 4.98
N LEU A 49 8.98 8.25 4.50
CA LEU A 49 8.61 7.95 3.11
C LEU A 49 7.13 7.57 3.02
N ALA A 50 6.35 8.37 2.29
CA ALA A 50 5.05 7.99 1.76
C ALA A 50 5.22 7.28 0.40
N VAL A 51 4.44 6.24 0.17
CA VAL A 51 4.34 5.57 -1.14
C VAL A 51 2.89 5.51 -1.53
N SER A 52 2.55 5.88 -2.77
CA SER A 52 1.15 5.80 -3.22
C SER A 52 1.02 5.18 -4.61
N PHE A 53 0.00 4.36 -4.79
CA PHE A 53 -0.32 3.72 -6.08
C PHE A 53 -1.75 3.16 -6.11
N TRP A 54 -2.32 3.05 -7.32
CA TRP A 54 -3.71 2.63 -7.53
C TRP A 54 -3.82 1.36 -8.39
N GLY A 55 -2.80 0.48 -8.32
CA GLY A 55 -2.66 -0.70 -9.18
C GLY A 55 -1.92 -0.40 -10.49
N SER A 56 -1.65 -1.43 -11.29
CA SER A 56 -0.80 -1.34 -12.50
C SER A 56 -1.36 -0.43 -13.59
N LEU A 57 -2.67 -0.30 -13.69
CA LEU A 57 -3.32 0.59 -14.66
C LEU A 57 -3.50 2.01 -14.15
N GLY A 58 -3.36 2.21 -12.84
CA GLY A 58 -3.71 3.45 -12.16
C GLY A 58 -5.24 3.60 -11.97
N ALA A 59 -5.65 4.72 -11.41
CA ALA A 59 -7.04 5.13 -11.28
C ALA A 59 -7.12 6.64 -11.51
N ARG A 60 -7.64 7.06 -12.66
CA ARG A 60 -7.65 8.46 -13.08
C ARG A 60 -8.20 9.39 -12.00
N PHE A 61 -9.39 9.08 -11.48
CA PHE A 61 -10.04 9.87 -10.43
C PHE A 61 -9.15 10.03 -9.18
N MET A 62 -8.51 8.95 -8.75
CA MET A 62 -7.60 9.01 -7.60
C MET A 62 -6.33 9.79 -7.89
N ASN A 63 -5.82 9.72 -9.12
CA ASN A 63 -4.65 10.50 -9.54
C ASN A 63 -4.92 12.00 -9.56
N GLU A 64 -6.14 12.44 -9.90
CA GLU A 64 -6.56 13.83 -9.80
C GLU A 64 -6.50 14.32 -8.34
N HIS A 65 -6.95 13.52 -7.37
CA HIS A 65 -6.80 13.82 -5.95
C HIS A 65 -5.35 13.78 -5.46
N MET A 66 -4.50 12.94 -6.07
CA MET A 66 -3.07 12.96 -5.74
C MET A 66 -2.37 14.23 -6.22
N LEU A 67 -2.79 14.87 -7.30
CA LEU A 67 -2.28 16.19 -7.69
C LEU A 67 -2.60 17.24 -6.60
N ASP A 68 -3.81 17.25 -6.05
CA ASP A 68 -4.15 18.13 -4.94
C ASP A 68 -3.31 17.82 -3.69
N PHE A 69 -3.08 16.55 -3.42
CA PHE A 69 -2.20 16.10 -2.35
C PHE A 69 -0.77 16.66 -2.52
N PHE A 70 -0.18 16.54 -3.73
CA PHE A 70 1.17 17.05 -4.01
C PHE A 70 1.28 18.57 -3.91
N ARG A 71 0.23 19.32 -4.30
CA ARG A 71 0.16 20.77 -4.09
C ARG A 71 0.23 21.12 -2.60
N LEU A 72 -0.45 20.36 -1.75
CA LEU A 72 -0.43 20.54 -0.30
C LEU A 72 0.95 20.20 0.28
N GLU A 73 1.58 19.11 -0.17
CA GLU A 73 2.96 18.77 0.22
C GLU A 73 3.94 19.87 -0.14
N ALA A 74 3.87 20.38 -1.37
CA ALA A 74 4.74 21.45 -1.85
C ALA A 74 4.52 22.76 -1.08
N ARG A 75 3.27 23.12 -0.82
CA ARG A 75 2.91 24.29 0.01
C ARG A 75 3.50 24.20 1.42
N ASP A 76 3.49 23.01 2.01
CA ASP A 76 3.96 22.77 3.38
C ASP A 76 5.47 22.42 3.44
N GLY A 77 6.21 22.62 2.34
CA GLY A 77 7.67 22.45 2.26
C GLY A 77 8.14 21.00 2.22
N MET A 78 7.33 20.09 1.68
CA MET A 78 7.67 18.66 1.54
C MET A 78 8.06 18.00 2.86
N PRO A 79 7.12 17.84 3.80
CA PRO A 79 7.41 17.36 5.16
C PRO A 79 7.83 15.87 5.21
N PHE A 80 7.69 15.15 4.12
CA PHE A 80 8.11 13.76 3.92
C PHE A 80 8.52 13.51 2.46
N HIS A 81 9.23 12.43 2.20
CA HIS A 81 9.48 11.93 0.86
C HIS A 81 8.21 11.26 0.33
N HIS A 82 7.95 11.39 -0.97
CA HIS A 82 6.80 10.75 -1.59
C HIS A 82 7.18 10.10 -2.92
N ILE A 83 6.97 8.79 -3.05
CA ILE A 83 7.07 8.04 -4.31
C ILE A 83 5.67 7.65 -4.75
N HIS A 84 5.25 8.11 -5.94
CA HIS A 84 3.93 7.81 -6.50
C HIS A 84 4.01 7.09 -7.84
N ALA A 85 3.15 6.08 -8.04
CA ALA A 85 2.93 5.47 -9.34
C ALA A 85 1.56 5.86 -9.91
N ALA A 86 1.56 6.65 -11.00
CA ALA A 86 0.35 7.10 -11.68
C ALA A 86 -0.39 5.96 -12.41
N GLY A 87 0.35 4.95 -12.85
CA GLY A 87 -0.14 3.91 -13.74
C GLY A 87 -0.16 4.35 -15.21
N LYS A 88 0.03 3.40 -16.10
CA LYS A 88 0.21 3.63 -17.54
C LYS A 88 -0.89 4.48 -18.17
N GLY A 89 -2.15 4.28 -17.75
CA GLY A 89 -3.30 4.99 -18.33
C GLY A 89 -3.44 6.46 -17.93
N SER A 90 -2.70 6.92 -16.93
CA SER A 90 -2.80 8.30 -16.39
C SER A 90 -1.48 9.06 -16.46
N TRP A 91 -0.38 8.40 -16.82
CA TRP A 91 0.97 8.95 -16.73
C TRP A 91 1.15 10.24 -17.53
N ASP A 92 0.79 10.24 -18.82
CA ASP A 92 1.04 11.41 -19.68
C ASP A 92 0.31 12.66 -19.20
N ALA A 93 -0.95 12.52 -18.80
CA ALA A 93 -1.74 13.63 -18.29
C ALA A 93 -1.17 14.15 -16.94
N MET A 94 -0.81 13.24 -16.04
CA MET A 94 -0.23 13.60 -14.75
C MET A 94 1.12 14.29 -14.92
N ARG A 95 2.00 13.76 -15.77
CA ARG A 95 3.31 14.34 -16.06
C ARG A 95 3.18 15.77 -16.60
N GLN A 96 2.30 16.02 -17.56
CA GLN A 96 2.05 17.36 -18.10
C GLN A 96 1.63 18.34 -17.00
N THR A 97 0.73 17.94 -16.11
CA THR A 97 0.28 18.80 -15.00
C THR A 97 1.43 19.07 -14.02
N LEU A 98 2.20 18.06 -13.64
CA LEU A 98 3.35 18.21 -12.74
C LEU A 98 4.41 19.16 -13.32
N GLU A 99 4.68 19.09 -14.63
CA GLU A 99 5.61 19.97 -15.33
C GLU A 99 5.09 21.42 -15.35
N ALA A 100 3.81 21.61 -15.73
CA ALA A 100 3.17 22.93 -15.79
C ALA A 100 3.16 23.66 -14.43
N GLU A 101 2.94 22.92 -13.36
CA GLU A 101 2.90 23.43 -11.99
C GLU A 101 4.28 23.41 -11.28
N GLN A 102 5.33 23.01 -11.97
CA GLN A 102 6.71 22.88 -11.46
C GLN A 102 6.85 21.92 -10.26
N LEU A 103 5.89 21.04 -10.05
CA LEU A 103 5.92 20.03 -8.97
C LEU A 103 7.02 18.98 -9.18
N THR A 104 7.48 18.79 -10.41
CA THR A 104 8.65 17.93 -10.73
C THR A 104 9.95 18.41 -10.07
N LYS A 105 10.00 19.66 -9.59
CA LYS A 105 11.16 20.24 -8.90
C LYS A 105 11.02 20.17 -7.37
N ALA A 106 9.90 19.69 -6.84
CA ALA A 106 9.68 19.61 -5.41
C ALA A 106 10.63 18.58 -4.77
N PRO A 107 11.47 18.97 -3.79
CA PRO A 107 12.51 18.09 -3.26
C PRO A 107 11.92 16.96 -2.43
N GLY A 108 12.00 15.73 -2.92
CA GLY A 108 11.48 14.54 -2.25
C GLY A 108 10.16 14.01 -2.84
N LEU A 109 9.61 14.67 -3.88
CA LEU A 109 8.51 14.13 -4.68
C LEU A 109 9.08 13.40 -5.92
N ASP A 110 8.77 12.12 -6.03
CA ASP A 110 9.15 11.25 -7.15
C ASP A 110 7.89 10.58 -7.72
N VAL A 111 7.40 11.13 -8.82
CA VAL A 111 6.21 10.59 -9.52
C VAL A 111 6.65 9.84 -10.76
N ARG A 112 6.22 8.59 -10.85
CA ARG A 112 6.61 7.63 -11.89
C ARG A 112 5.39 7.09 -12.63
N GLU A 113 5.57 6.64 -13.86
CA GLU A 113 4.56 5.84 -14.54
C GLU A 113 4.29 4.53 -13.79
N TYR A 114 5.36 3.85 -13.38
CA TYR A 114 5.32 2.56 -12.70
C TYR A 114 6.51 2.40 -11.75
N ILE A 115 6.32 1.72 -10.62
CA ILE A 115 7.38 1.40 -9.67
C ILE A 115 7.92 0.00 -9.97
N TYR A 116 9.03 -0.09 -10.70
CA TYR A 116 9.67 -1.36 -11.05
C TYR A 116 10.44 -1.98 -9.87
N ASP A 117 10.96 -1.14 -9.01
CA ASP A 117 11.70 -1.46 -7.78
C ASP A 117 10.78 -1.52 -6.53
N MET A 118 9.55 -2.02 -6.72
CA MET A 118 8.51 -2.04 -5.68
C MET A 118 8.99 -2.70 -4.37
N ALA A 119 9.86 -3.71 -4.44
CA ALA A 119 10.40 -4.36 -3.25
C ALA A 119 11.23 -3.40 -2.39
N ASP A 120 12.07 -2.58 -3.02
CA ASP A 120 12.89 -1.57 -2.36
C ASP A 120 12.01 -0.45 -1.78
N VAL A 121 11.08 0.04 -2.60
CA VAL A 121 10.18 1.14 -2.23
C VAL A 121 9.27 0.75 -1.06
N MET A 122 8.64 -0.41 -1.11
CA MET A 122 7.76 -0.90 -0.03
C MET A 122 8.55 -1.20 1.25
N ARG A 123 9.79 -1.71 1.12
CA ARG A 123 10.65 -1.98 2.28
C ARG A 123 11.11 -0.71 2.99
N ALA A 124 11.30 0.38 2.25
CA ALA A 124 11.68 1.69 2.78
C ALA A 124 10.49 2.49 3.34
N ALA A 125 9.25 2.15 2.96
CA ALA A 125 8.06 2.92 3.25
C ALA A 125 7.75 3.03 4.74
N ASP A 126 7.30 4.22 5.16
CA ASP A 126 6.69 4.51 6.46
C ASP A 126 5.17 4.46 6.40
N LEU A 127 4.61 4.72 5.22
CA LEU A 127 3.19 4.71 4.95
C LEU A 127 2.94 4.36 3.49
N VAL A 128 1.93 3.54 3.23
CA VAL A 128 1.44 3.27 1.87
C VAL A 128 0.01 3.76 1.73
N ILE A 129 -0.26 4.49 0.64
CA ILE A 129 -1.61 4.94 0.26
C ILE A 129 -2.02 4.16 -0.99
N CYS A 130 -3.03 3.28 -0.88
CA CYS A 130 -3.32 2.35 -1.96
C CYS A 130 -4.76 1.81 -1.95
N ARG A 131 -5.06 0.95 -2.93
CA ARG A 131 -6.25 0.09 -2.96
C ARG A 131 -6.06 -1.16 -2.09
N ALA A 132 -7.17 -1.83 -1.73
CA ALA A 132 -7.16 -3.07 -0.94
C ALA A 132 -7.21 -4.35 -1.80
N GLY A 133 -6.39 -4.44 -2.83
CA GLY A 133 -6.20 -5.69 -3.58
C GLY A 133 -5.54 -6.76 -2.72
N ALA A 134 -5.87 -8.03 -2.94
CA ALA A 134 -5.38 -9.14 -2.12
C ALA A 134 -3.85 -9.22 -2.04
N SER A 135 -3.15 -9.03 -3.16
CA SER A 135 -1.68 -9.03 -3.20
C SER A 135 -1.11 -7.89 -2.38
N THR A 136 -1.62 -6.66 -2.58
CA THR A 136 -1.17 -5.46 -1.84
C THR A 136 -1.39 -5.62 -0.34
N VAL A 137 -2.55 -6.12 0.07
CA VAL A 137 -2.85 -6.40 1.49
C VAL A 137 -1.86 -7.42 2.07
N SER A 138 -1.54 -8.48 1.33
CA SER A 138 -0.57 -9.48 1.78
C SER A 138 0.85 -8.92 1.87
N GLU A 139 1.26 -8.05 0.95
CA GLU A 139 2.55 -7.35 0.97
C GLU A 139 2.63 -6.39 2.16
N LEU A 140 1.61 -5.56 2.39
CA LEU A 140 1.54 -4.63 3.52
C LEU A 140 1.64 -5.35 4.86
N THR A 141 0.88 -6.43 5.05
CA THR A 141 0.87 -7.18 6.31
C THR A 141 2.17 -7.94 6.52
N ALA A 142 2.75 -8.55 5.47
CA ALA A 142 4.02 -9.26 5.56
C ALA A 142 5.21 -8.35 5.85
N LEU A 143 5.17 -7.10 5.37
CA LEU A 143 6.19 -6.07 5.64
C LEU A 143 5.88 -5.23 6.87
N ALA A 144 4.69 -5.39 7.47
CA ALA A 144 4.22 -4.61 8.61
C ALA A 144 4.20 -3.09 8.32
N VAL A 145 3.79 -2.68 7.12
CA VAL A 145 3.77 -1.28 6.71
C VAL A 145 2.40 -0.66 6.97
N PRO A 146 2.30 0.45 7.72
CA PRO A 146 1.06 1.21 7.91
C PRO A 146 0.43 1.65 6.60
N ALA A 147 -0.91 1.73 6.53
CA ALA A 147 -1.56 2.14 5.30
C ALA A 147 -2.73 3.11 5.48
N VAL A 148 -2.90 4.00 4.50
CA VAL A 148 -4.18 4.65 4.20
C VAL A 148 -4.78 3.92 3.00
N ILE A 149 -5.94 3.33 3.16
CA ILE A 149 -6.55 2.49 2.14
C ILE A 149 -7.83 3.13 1.62
N VAL A 150 -7.86 3.27 0.30
CA VAL A 150 -9.05 3.71 -0.43
C VAL A 150 -9.58 2.52 -1.24
N PRO A 151 -10.53 1.73 -0.70
CA PRO A 151 -11.05 0.57 -1.40
C PRO A 151 -11.80 0.98 -2.66
N SER A 152 -11.60 0.24 -3.75
CA SER A 152 -12.36 0.46 -4.97
C SER A 152 -13.82 0.00 -4.79
N PRO A 153 -14.82 0.84 -5.12
CA PRO A 153 -16.23 0.44 -5.06
C PRO A 153 -16.65 -0.42 -6.27
N TYR A 154 -15.82 -0.49 -7.33
CA TYR A 154 -16.14 -1.14 -8.60
C TYR A 154 -15.71 -2.62 -8.65
N VAL A 155 -15.57 -3.27 -7.50
CA VAL A 155 -15.14 -4.67 -7.42
C VAL A 155 -16.27 -5.59 -6.97
N THR A 156 -16.27 -6.83 -7.47
CA THR A 156 -17.28 -7.84 -7.15
C THR A 156 -17.40 -8.04 -5.63
N ASN A 157 -18.63 -8.07 -5.12
CA ASN A 157 -18.95 -8.31 -3.70
C ASN A 157 -18.28 -7.35 -2.71
N ASN A 158 -17.87 -6.18 -3.16
CA ASN A 158 -17.19 -5.16 -2.36
C ASN A 158 -16.00 -5.73 -1.54
N HIS A 159 -15.26 -6.67 -2.15
CA HIS A 159 -14.20 -7.39 -1.44
C HIS A 159 -13.07 -6.49 -0.97
N GLN A 160 -12.77 -5.38 -1.68
CA GLN A 160 -11.72 -4.46 -1.26
C GLN A 160 -12.07 -3.72 0.04
N GLU A 161 -13.31 -3.30 0.22
CA GLU A 161 -13.72 -2.68 1.49
C GLU A 161 -13.63 -3.68 2.64
N LYS A 162 -14.09 -4.91 2.45
CA LYS A 162 -13.97 -5.96 3.46
C LYS A 162 -12.51 -6.19 3.87
N ASN A 163 -11.60 -6.23 2.90
CA ASN A 163 -10.17 -6.36 3.14
C ASN A 163 -9.64 -5.17 3.96
N ALA A 164 -9.96 -3.95 3.55
CA ALA A 164 -9.53 -2.74 4.20
C ALA A 164 -10.02 -2.66 5.66
N ARG A 165 -11.29 -3.01 5.91
CA ARG A 165 -11.88 -3.01 7.26
C ARG A 165 -11.23 -4.02 8.22
N ILE A 166 -10.70 -5.14 7.71
CA ILE A 166 -9.94 -6.08 8.53
C ILE A 166 -8.65 -5.41 9.02
N LEU A 167 -7.90 -4.74 8.14
CA LEU A 167 -6.68 -4.04 8.50
C LEU A 167 -6.95 -2.88 9.48
N GLU A 168 -8.03 -2.15 9.26
CA GLU A 168 -8.47 -1.05 10.14
C GLU A 168 -8.83 -1.57 11.54
N LYS A 169 -9.59 -2.67 11.64
CA LYS A 169 -9.98 -3.31 12.91
C LYS A 169 -8.76 -3.73 13.74
N HIS A 170 -7.67 -4.15 13.10
CA HIS A 170 -6.41 -4.49 13.77
C HIS A 170 -5.49 -3.26 13.98
N GLY A 171 -5.98 -2.06 13.67
CA GLY A 171 -5.23 -0.82 13.86
C GLY A 171 -4.08 -0.62 12.86
N GLY A 172 -3.96 -1.46 11.82
CA GLY A 172 -2.86 -1.37 10.83
C GLY A 172 -3.13 -0.38 9.71
N ALA A 173 -4.39 -0.01 9.46
CA ALA A 173 -4.76 0.90 8.39
C ALA A 173 -5.80 1.94 8.82
N ARG A 174 -5.84 3.05 8.11
CA ARG A 174 -6.96 4.00 8.08
C ARG A 174 -7.70 3.83 6.75
N VAL A 175 -9.01 3.64 6.81
CA VAL A 175 -9.84 3.47 5.62
C VAL A 175 -10.57 4.76 5.29
N ILE A 176 -10.44 5.23 4.04
CA ILE A 176 -11.20 6.36 3.49
C ILE A 176 -11.95 5.83 2.28
N LEU A 177 -13.27 5.94 2.26
CA LEU A 177 -14.06 5.49 1.12
C LEU A 177 -13.80 6.42 -0.08
N GLU A 178 -13.86 5.89 -1.29
CA GLU A 178 -13.52 6.66 -2.51
C GLU A 178 -14.32 7.96 -2.63
N LYS A 179 -15.59 7.96 -2.25
CA LYS A 179 -16.44 9.15 -2.25
C LYS A 179 -15.97 10.27 -1.32
N ASP A 180 -15.17 9.93 -0.31
CA ASP A 180 -14.66 10.84 0.73
C ASP A 180 -13.14 11.09 0.56
N ALA A 181 -12.51 10.45 -0.44
CA ALA A 181 -11.07 10.45 -0.66
C ALA A 181 -10.59 11.66 -1.49
N THR A 182 -10.77 12.86 -0.97
CA THR A 182 -10.20 14.08 -1.55
C THR A 182 -8.70 14.19 -1.28
N GLY A 183 -7.97 14.98 -2.09
CA GLY A 183 -6.53 15.23 -1.87
C GLY A 183 -6.24 15.76 -0.47
N GLU A 184 -7.09 16.65 0.05
CA GLU A 184 -6.98 17.18 1.41
C GLU A 184 -7.21 16.10 2.49
N ALA A 185 -8.24 15.25 2.31
CA ALA A 185 -8.52 14.16 3.26
C ALA A 185 -7.38 13.14 3.32
N LEU A 186 -6.82 12.79 2.16
CA LEU A 186 -5.67 11.90 2.04
C LEU A 186 -4.41 12.52 2.67
N TYR A 187 -4.13 13.79 2.37
CA TYR A 187 -2.97 14.51 2.91
C TYR A 187 -3.03 14.65 4.43
N ARG A 188 -4.20 14.99 4.97
CA ARG A 188 -4.41 15.05 6.41
C ARG A 188 -4.19 13.70 7.09
N ALA A 189 -4.80 12.64 6.56
CA ALA A 189 -4.65 11.28 7.10
C ALA A 189 -3.20 10.79 7.04
N ALA A 190 -2.50 11.01 5.93
CA ALA A 190 -1.09 10.69 5.78
C ALA A 190 -0.21 11.50 6.74
N GLY A 191 -0.45 12.80 6.82
CA GLY A 191 0.30 13.70 7.70
C GLY A 191 0.17 13.37 9.18
N GLU A 192 -1.02 12.97 9.65
CA GLU A 192 -1.21 12.51 11.03
C GLU A 192 -0.35 11.28 11.34
N ILE A 193 -0.30 10.31 10.42
CA ILE A 193 0.47 9.08 10.59
C ILE A 193 1.97 9.35 10.49
N LEU A 194 2.40 10.08 9.45
CA LEU A 194 3.82 10.29 9.15
C LEU A 194 4.53 11.18 10.19
N ARG A 195 3.81 12.13 10.80
CA ARG A 195 4.37 12.99 11.86
C ARG A 195 4.45 12.32 13.22
N SER A 196 3.78 11.18 13.46
CA SER A 196 3.78 10.47 14.73
C SER A 196 4.53 9.13 14.64
N PRO A 197 5.78 9.06 15.12
CA PRO A 197 6.51 7.79 15.20
C PRO A 197 5.79 6.72 16.03
N GLU A 198 5.06 7.14 17.07
CA GLU A 198 4.30 6.25 17.94
C GLU A 198 3.11 5.63 17.18
N LEU A 199 2.36 6.45 16.45
CA LEU A 199 1.24 5.96 15.65
C LEU A 199 1.73 5.00 14.56
N ARG A 200 2.84 5.33 13.87
CA ARG A 200 3.44 4.42 12.88
C ARG A 200 3.82 3.07 13.50
N ARG A 201 4.46 3.06 14.68
CA ARG A 201 4.82 1.81 15.38
C ARG A 201 3.59 1.00 15.77
N SER A 202 2.56 1.65 16.31
CA SER A 202 1.30 1.00 16.67
C SER A 202 0.61 0.39 15.45
N MET A 203 0.52 1.14 14.34
CA MET A 203 -0.08 0.66 13.10
C MET A 203 0.73 -0.49 12.47
N SER A 204 2.06 -0.40 12.53
CA SER A 204 2.95 -1.48 12.07
C SER A 204 2.72 -2.77 12.88
N ALA A 205 2.57 -2.68 14.20
CA ALA A 205 2.24 -3.83 15.03
C ALA A 205 0.90 -4.47 14.62
N GLY A 206 -0.15 -3.66 14.38
CA GLY A 206 -1.45 -4.15 13.91
C GLY A 206 -1.38 -4.81 12.53
N MET A 207 -0.53 -4.32 11.62
CA MET A 207 -0.26 -4.99 10.34
C MET A 207 0.44 -6.34 10.53
N ALA A 208 1.45 -6.39 11.40
CA ALA A 208 2.23 -7.61 11.66
C ALA A 208 1.38 -8.76 12.19
N GLU A 209 0.34 -8.49 13.00
CA GLU A 209 -0.59 -9.51 13.50
C GLU A 209 -1.31 -10.28 12.38
N LEU A 210 -1.47 -9.66 11.22
CA LEU A 210 -2.17 -10.24 10.07
C LEU A 210 -1.21 -10.87 9.06
N GLY A 211 0.09 -10.63 9.20
CA GLY A 211 1.12 -11.08 8.26
C GLY A 211 1.26 -12.59 8.22
N ILE A 212 1.39 -13.15 7.01
CA ILE A 212 1.72 -14.56 6.77
C ILE A 212 2.95 -14.59 5.83
N PRO A 213 4.15 -14.30 6.34
CA PRO A 213 5.34 -14.22 5.49
C PRO A 213 5.77 -15.56 4.91
N ASP A 214 5.37 -16.67 5.53
CA ASP A 214 5.65 -18.04 5.13
C ASP A 214 4.53 -18.67 4.26
N ALA A 215 3.67 -17.86 3.65
CA ALA A 215 2.52 -18.33 2.85
C ALA A 215 2.92 -19.35 1.76
N THR A 216 4.01 -19.12 1.05
CA THR A 216 4.52 -20.04 0.02
C THR A 216 4.85 -21.41 0.59
N GLU A 217 5.52 -21.47 1.73
CA GLU A 217 5.86 -22.72 2.42
C GLU A 217 4.61 -23.44 2.92
N ARG A 218 3.64 -22.72 3.47
CA ARG A 218 2.35 -23.31 3.91
C ARG A 218 1.61 -23.94 2.74
N ILE A 219 1.54 -23.26 1.58
CA ILE A 219 0.93 -23.79 0.37
C ILE A 219 1.65 -25.06 -0.06
N TYR A 220 2.99 -25.03 -0.14
CA TYR A 220 3.80 -26.18 -0.53
C TYR A 220 3.53 -27.39 0.36
N ARG A 221 3.59 -27.23 1.68
CA ARG A 221 3.32 -28.32 2.64
C ARG A 221 1.89 -28.86 2.52
N THR A 222 0.91 -27.98 2.33
CA THR A 222 -0.50 -28.38 2.16
C THR A 222 -0.67 -29.23 0.91
N VAL A 223 -0.09 -28.80 -0.23
CA VAL A 223 -0.15 -29.57 -1.49
C VAL A 223 0.57 -30.92 -1.38
N MET A 224 1.75 -30.94 -0.74
CA MET A 224 2.51 -32.19 -0.57
C MET A 224 1.81 -33.18 0.33
N ALA A 225 1.08 -32.74 1.34
CA ALA A 225 0.28 -33.57 2.20
C ALA A 225 -0.89 -34.25 1.48
N LEU A 226 -1.35 -33.72 0.34
CA LEU A 226 -2.41 -34.32 -0.50
C LEU A 226 -1.88 -35.36 -1.49
N ARG A 227 -0.57 -35.55 -1.61
CA ARG A 227 0.10 -36.52 -2.51
C ARG A 227 0.23 -37.91 -1.91
N LYS A 228 -0.76 -38.37 -1.14
CA LYS A 228 -0.80 -39.74 -0.66
C LYS A 228 -1.35 -40.68 -1.72
#